data_04807b16c02f47479d16f809e1c048e8
#
_entry.id   04807b16c02f47479d16f809e1c048e8
#
_cell.length_a   1.000
_cell.length_b   1.000
_cell.length_c   1.000
_cell.angle_alpha   90.00
_cell.angle_beta   90.00
_cell.angle_gamma   90.00
#
_symmetry.space_group_name_H-M   'P 1'
#
loop_
_entity.id
_entity.type
_entity.pdbx_description
1 polymer ?
#
loop_
_entity_poly.entity_id
_entity_poly.type
_entity_poly.pdbx_seq_one_letter_code
_entity_poly.pdbx_strand_id
1 'polypeptide(L)'
;MRTLLLASLLLGSGITARAGGGEHTGSARVECSRASGLIRLQLAAERRIGRVVLQIADTNGRLLYREEGRALREELVRVLDKGLFPKGDMVLTVKARDLDLTQHFTIE
;
A
#
# COMPACT_ATOMS: atom_id res chain seq x y z
N MET A 1 11.63 -6.49 25.79
CA MET A 1 11.50 -6.65 25.47
C MET A 1 10.95 -6.46 24.78
N ARG A 2 11.06 -6.41 24.46
CA ARG A 2 10.70 -6.35 23.83
C ARG A 2 9.81 -6.45 23.32
N THR A 3 9.49 -6.59 23.28
CA THR A 3 8.67 -6.83 22.85
C THR A 3 7.79 -6.30 22.59
N LEU A 4 7.70 -5.95 22.68
CA LEU A 4 6.97 -5.59 22.44
C LEU A 4 6.59 -5.18 21.62
N LEU A 5 6.92 -4.99 21.33
CA LEU A 5 6.57 -4.72 20.57
C LEU A 5 5.97 -4.95 19.85
N LEU A 6 5.90 -5.24 19.69
CA LEU A 6 5.35 -5.55 19.06
C LEU A 6 4.39 -5.52 18.79
N ALA A 7 4.17 -5.54 18.97
CA ALA A 7 3.30 -5.62 18.85
C ALA A 7 2.60 -4.96 18.45
N SER A 8 2.70 -4.41 18.35
CA SER A 8 2.03 -3.88 18.07
C SER A 8 1.50 -3.70 17.24
N LEU A 9 1.70 -3.81 16.83
CA LEU A 9 1.22 -3.74 16.09
C LEU A 9 0.34 -4.04 15.76
N LEU A 10 0.30 -4.14 15.79
CA LEU A 10 -0.43 -4.59 15.57
C LEU A 10 -1.42 -4.36 15.49
N LEU A 11 -1.54 -4.04 15.61
CA LEU A 11 -2.49 -3.98 15.62
C LEU A 11 -3.22 -3.69 14.73
N GLY A 12 -3.01 -3.62 14.46
CA GLY A 12 -3.60 -3.80 13.43
C GLY A 12 -4.30 -2.99 12.55
N SER A 13 -4.72 -2.10 12.84
CA SER A 13 -5.60 -1.48 12.02
C SER A 13 -4.95 -0.74 10.95
N GLY A 14 -4.48 0.20 11.00
CA GLY A 14 -3.93 0.86 9.89
C GLY A 14 -2.60 0.25 9.62
N ILE A 15 -2.52 -0.57 8.77
CA ILE A 15 -1.36 -1.35 8.56
C ILE A 15 -0.34 -0.60 7.71
N THR A 16 0.87 -0.63 8.12
CA THR A 16 1.95 -0.02 7.38
C THR A 16 2.94 -1.10 6.98
N ALA A 17 3.21 -1.19 5.69
CA ALA A 17 4.15 -2.15 5.19
C ALA A 17 5.50 -1.50 4.98
N ARG A 18 6.52 -2.28 5.14
CA ARG A 18 7.87 -1.85 4.87
C ARG A 18 8.53 -2.76 3.89
N ALA A 19 9.39 -2.20 3.08
CA ALA A 19 10.18 -3.00 2.18
C ALA A 19 11.17 -3.83 2.97
N GLY A 20 11.35 -5.06 2.57
CA GLY A 20 12.23 -5.95 3.27
C GLY A 20 13.70 -5.64 3.11
N GLY A 21 14.06 -4.86 2.14
CA GLY A 21 15.45 -4.60 1.88
C GLY A 21 16.13 -3.67 2.83
N GLY A 22 15.42 -2.96 3.65
CA GLY A 22 16.02 -2.06 4.62
C GLY A 22 16.64 -0.82 4.04
N GLU A 23 16.83 -0.76 2.76
CA GLU A 23 17.38 0.40 2.10
C GLU A 23 16.32 1.42 1.77
N HIS A 24 15.11 1.01 1.77
CA HIS A 24 14.02 1.85 1.32
C HIS A 24 13.44 2.62 2.49
N THR A 25 13.21 3.90 2.28
CA THR A 25 12.75 4.77 3.33
C THR A 25 11.37 5.27 2.97
N GLY A 26 10.42 4.39 3.04
CA GLY A 26 9.08 4.78 2.72
C GLY A 26 8.06 3.85 3.31
N SER A 27 6.81 4.25 3.17
CA SER A 27 5.71 3.45 3.69
C SER A 27 4.52 3.57 2.77
N ALA A 28 3.68 2.55 2.81
CA ALA A 28 2.41 2.54 2.10
C ALA A 28 1.32 2.27 3.11
N ARG A 29 0.20 2.93 2.91
CA ARG A 29 -0.94 2.77 3.79
C ARG A 29 -2.19 2.64 2.94
N VAL A 30 -3.04 1.66 3.27
CA VAL A 30 -4.28 1.45 2.55
C VAL A 30 -5.42 1.60 3.52
N GLU A 31 -6.37 2.46 3.18
CA GLU A 31 -7.60 2.61 3.93
C GLU A 31 -8.73 2.06 3.07
N CYS A 32 -9.40 1.04 3.58
CA CYS A 32 -10.46 0.38 2.84
C CYS A 32 -11.50 -0.08 3.84
N SER A 33 -12.31 0.87 4.32
CA SER A 33 -13.29 0.54 5.33
C SER A 33 -14.55 0.00 4.67
N ARG A 34 -15.28 -0.82 5.44
CA ARG A 34 -16.52 -1.39 4.94
C ARG A 34 -17.54 -0.30 4.60
N ALA A 35 -17.51 0.79 5.34
CA ALA A 35 -18.51 1.84 5.18
C ALA A 35 -18.25 2.73 3.97
N SER A 36 -17.06 2.66 3.39
CA SER A 36 -16.68 3.54 2.30
C SER A 36 -16.66 2.77 0.99
N GLY A 37 -17.10 3.42 -0.08
CA GLY A 37 -17.00 2.87 -1.42
C GLY A 37 -15.66 3.11 -2.08
N LEU A 38 -14.69 3.61 -1.32
CA LEU A 38 -13.39 4.01 -1.87
C LEU A 38 -12.26 3.26 -1.19
N ILE A 39 -11.19 3.08 -1.95
CA ILE A 39 -9.93 2.58 -1.43
C ILE A 39 -8.95 3.73 -1.51
N ARG A 40 -8.37 4.09 -0.38
CA ARG A 40 -7.43 5.21 -0.33
C ARG A 40 -6.03 4.67 -0.10
N LEU A 41 -5.14 4.98 -1.02
CA LEU A 41 -3.75 4.58 -0.94
C LEU A 41 -2.91 5.80 -0.62
N GLN A 42 -2.04 5.68 0.36
CA GLN A 42 -1.13 6.76 0.72
C GLN A 42 0.28 6.23 0.72
N LEU A 43 1.15 6.91 0.01
CA LEU A 43 2.56 6.60 -0.03
C LEU A 43 3.33 7.75 0.56
N ALA A 44 4.35 7.45 1.32
CA ALA A 44 5.23 8.47 1.87
C ALA A 44 6.67 7.99 1.75
N ALA A 45 7.55 8.91 1.43
CA ALA A 45 8.97 8.61 1.28
C ALA A 45 9.77 9.79 1.80
N GLU A 46 11.06 9.59 1.99
CA GLU A 46 11.93 10.66 2.44
C GLU A 46 12.36 11.57 1.31
N ARG A 47 12.22 11.11 0.08
CA ARG A 47 12.60 11.89 -1.09
C ARG A 47 11.46 11.89 -2.07
N ARG A 48 11.58 12.74 -3.07
CA ARG A 48 10.61 12.76 -4.15
C ARG A 48 10.50 11.37 -4.73
N ILE A 49 9.27 10.90 -4.88
CA ILE A 49 9.01 9.54 -5.31
C ILE A 49 9.38 9.33 -6.77
N GLY A 50 9.00 10.27 -7.62
CA GLY A 50 9.26 10.15 -9.04
C GLY A 50 8.32 9.18 -9.71
N ARG A 51 8.85 8.46 -10.70
CA ARG A 51 8.05 7.47 -11.41
C ARG A 51 7.68 6.34 -10.47
N VAL A 52 6.43 5.93 -10.51
CA VAL A 52 5.93 4.93 -9.59
C VAL A 52 4.95 4.03 -10.30
N VAL A 53 4.99 2.74 -9.97
CA VAL A 53 4.04 1.75 -10.47
C VAL A 53 3.29 1.20 -9.27
N LEU A 54 1.97 1.22 -9.36
CA LEU A 54 1.08 0.66 -8.34
C LEU A 54 0.37 -0.53 -8.96
N GLN A 55 0.32 -1.63 -8.23
CA GLN A 55 -0.38 -2.81 -8.69
C GLN A 55 -1.19 -3.40 -7.55
N ILE A 56 -2.39 -3.86 -7.86
CA ILE A 56 -3.22 -4.58 -6.90
C ILE A 56 -3.54 -5.93 -7.52
N ALA A 57 -3.27 -6.97 -6.76
CA ALA A 57 -3.53 -8.34 -7.18
C ALA A 57 -4.28 -9.08 -6.09
N ASP A 58 -4.97 -10.16 -6.48
CA ASP A 58 -5.59 -11.01 -5.47
C ASP A 58 -4.55 -11.99 -4.93
N THR A 59 -4.96 -12.85 -4.01
CA THR A 59 -4.02 -13.75 -3.35
C THR A 59 -3.57 -14.88 -4.28
N ASN A 60 -4.22 -15.04 -5.42
CA ASN A 60 -3.78 -16.01 -6.42
C ASN A 60 -2.78 -15.41 -7.39
N GLY A 61 -2.41 -14.16 -7.19
CA GLY A 61 -1.46 -13.51 -8.07
C GLY A 61 -2.08 -12.88 -9.30
N ARG A 62 -3.39 -12.88 -9.39
CA ARG A 62 -4.07 -12.29 -10.55
C ARG A 62 -4.07 -10.78 -10.42
N LEU A 63 -3.54 -10.12 -11.43
CA LEU A 63 -3.45 -8.67 -11.44
C LEU A 63 -4.82 -8.08 -11.72
N LEU A 64 -5.29 -7.20 -10.83
CA LEU A 64 -6.59 -6.57 -10.95
C LEU A 64 -6.48 -5.11 -11.33
N TYR A 65 -5.37 -4.48 -11.03
CA TYR A 65 -5.20 -3.06 -11.28
C TYR A 65 -3.73 -2.73 -11.41
N ARG A 66 -3.40 -1.88 -12.36
CA ARG A 66 -2.04 -1.41 -12.53
C ARG A 66 -2.07 0.02 -13.02
N GLU A 67 -1.26 0.84 -12.40
CA GLU A 67 -1.16 2.24 -12.76
C GLU A 67 0.30 2.66 -12.74
N GLU A 68 0.71 3.42 -13.75
CA GLU A 68 2.01 4.06 -13.75
C GLU A 68 1.79 5.55 -13.68
N GLY A 69 2.59 6.21 -12.88
CA GLY A 69 2.46 7.63 -12.72
C GLY A 69 3.76 8.25 -12.27
N ARG A 70 3.68 9.51 -11.91
CA ARG A 70 4.83 10.25 -11.41
C ARG A 70 4.38 11.13 -10.28
N ALA A 71 5.08 11.02 -9.16
CA ALA A 71 4.83 11.85 -8.00
C ALA A 71 6.02 12.80 -7.85
N LEU A 72 5.73 14.10 -7.83
CA LEU A 72 6.77 15.12 -7.77
C LEU A 72 7.14 15.47 -6.34
N ARG A 73 6.51 14.83 -5.38
CA ARG A 73 6.72 15.13 -3.97
C ARG A 73 7.06 13.84 -3.24
N GLU A 74 7.19 13.97 -1.94
CA GLU A 74 7.48 12.83 -1.07
C GLU A 74 6.26 12.01 -0.74
N GLU A 75 5.09 12.47 -1.16
CA GLU A 75 3.84 11.80 -0.85
C GLU A 75 3.03 11.62 -2.10
N LEU A 76 2.25 10.56 -2.13
CA LEU A 76 1.30 10.32 -3.20
C LEU A 76 0.05 9.72 -2.59
N VAL A 77 -1.10 10.28 -2.94
CA VAL A 77 -2.40 9.76 -2.52
C VAL A 77 -3.17 9.39 -3.75
N ARG A 78 -3.72 8.17 -3.76
CA ARG A 78 -4.59 7.72 -4.84
C ARG A 78 -5.88 7.21 -4.23
N VAL A 79 -6.98 7.49 -4.89
CA VAL A 79 -8.29 7.05 -4.44
C VAL A 79 -8.90 6.24 -5.57
N LEU A 80 -9.27 5.00 -5.28
CA LEU A 80 -9.83 4.10 -6.26
C LEU A 80 -11.25 3.75 -5.87
N ASP A 81 -12.06 3.40 -6.87
CA ASP A 81 -13.43 2.99 -6.66
C ASP A 81 -13.43 1.52 -6.23
N LYS A 82 -13.91 1.27 -5.01
CA LYS A 82 -13.95 -0.09 -4.48
C LYS A 82 -14.78 -0.99 -5.38
N GLY A 83 -15.79 -0.46 -6.04
CA GLY A 83 -16.65 -1.24 -6.90
C GLY A 83 -15.97 -1.84 -8.11
N LEU A 84 -14.75 -1.42 -8.42
CA LEU A 84 -13.99 -2.00 -9.52
C LEU A 84 -13.33 -3.33 -9.15
N PHE A 85 -13.40 -3.71 -7.89
CA PHE A 85 -12.68 -4.88 -7.39
C PHE A 85 -13.63 -5.88 -6.77
N PRO A 86 -13.30 -7.18 -6.85
CA PRO A 86 -14.05 -8.16 -6.09
C PRO A 86 -13.72 -8.03 -4.62
N LYS A 87 -14.56 -8.60 -3.78
CA LYS A 87 -14.29 -8.65 -2.35
C LYS A 87 -13.23 -9.70 -2.09
N GLY A 88 -12.49 -9.52 -1.03
CA GLY A 88 -11.51 -10.48 -0.61
C GLY A 88 -10.17 -9.86 -0.31
N ASP A 89 -9.19 -10.71 -0.11
CA ASP A 89 -7.85 -10.29 0.27
C ASP A 89 -7.07 -9.85 -0.95
N MET A 90 -6.37 -8.73 -0.81
CA MET A 90 -5.65 -8.10 -1.90
C MET A 90 -4.23 -7.78 -1.47
N VAL A 91 -3.36 -7.62 -2.46
CA VAL A 91 -1.98 -7.24 -2.24
C VAL A 91 -1.69 -6.02 -3.10
N LEU A 92 -1.27 -4.95 -2.45
CA LEU A 92 -0.78 -3.76 -3.13
C LEU A 92 0.73 -3.86 -3.23
N THR A 93 1.26 -3.65 -4.44
CA THR A 93 2.69 -3.58 -4.67
C THR A 93 3.01 -2.20 -5.20
N VAL A 94 4.03 -1.57 -4.63
CA VAL A 94 4.46 -0.25 -5.03
C VAL A 94 5.93 -0.33 -5.41
N LYS A 95 6.25 0.13 -6.61
CA LYS A 95 7.64 0.14 -7.06
C LYS A 95 7.98 1.52 -7.59
N ALA A 96 9.05 2.07 -7.07
CA ALA A 96 9.59 3.34 -7.51
C ALA A 96 11.10 3.25 -7.36
N ARG A 97 11.80 4.33 -7.69
CA ARG A 97 13.25 4.31 -7.65
C ARG A 97 13.76 3.84 -6.29
N ASP A 98 13.23 4.43 -5.23
CA ASP A 98 13.71 4.15 -3.88
C ASP A 98 12.67 3.47 -3.02
N LEU A 99 11.63 2.93 -3.62
CA LEU A 99 10.56 2.27 -2.90
C LEU A 99 10.26 0.92 -3.52
N ASP A 100 10.09 -0.06 -2.66
CA ASP A 100 9.66 -1.39 -3.08
C ASP A 100 8.85 -1.93 -1.92
N LEU A 101 7.55 -1.72 -1.97
CA LEU A 101 6.67 -1.97 -0.85
C LEU A 101 5.58 -2.96 -1.23
N THR A 102 5.17 -3.74 -0.25
CA THR A 102 4.06 -4.67 -0.39
C THR A 102 3.14 -4.49 0.80
N GLN A 103 1.86 -4.32 0.54
CA GLN A 103 0.87 -4.09 1.58
C GLN A 103 -0.33 -4.98 1.32
N HIS A 104 -0.68 -5.79 2.32
CA HIS A 104 -1.88 -6.62 2.25
C HIS A 104 -3.06 -5.86 2.81
N PHE A 105 -4.23 -6.05 2.19
CA PHE A 105 -5.45 -5.45 2.69
C PHE A 105 -6.65 -6.27 2.22
N THR A 106 -7.80 -6.00 2.80
CA THR A 106 -9.01 -6.75 2.49
C THR A 106 -10.10 -5.80 2.01
N ILE A 107 -10.78 -6.17 0.94
CA ILE A 107 -11.93 -5.44 0.44
C ILE A 107 -13.17 -6.18 0.92
N GLU A 108 -13.98 -5.49 1.70
CA GLU A 108 -15.21 -6.05 2.25
C GLU A 108 -16.46 -5.50 1.61
#